data_b04f383efb1bd9510581a9ed47b849a4
#
_entry.id   b04f383efb1bd9510581a9ed47b849a4
#
_cell.length_a   1.000
_cell.length_b   1.000
_cell.length_c   1.000
_cell.angle_alpha   90.00
_cell.angle_beta   90.00
_cell.angle_gamma   90.00
#
_symmetry.space_group_name_H-M   'P 1'
#
loop_
_entity.id
_entity.type
_entity.pdbx_description
1 polymer ?
#
loop_
_entity_poly.entity_id
_entity_poly.type
_entity_poly.pdbx_seq_one_letter_code
_entity_poly.pdbx_strand_id
1 'polypeptide(L)'
;MSRAHRPPSDIERRQFDLIVIGGGINGVAIARDAAMRGLDVVLLDQSDIGSGTTSWSTRLIHGGLRYLEHAEIKLVRESLRERERLLRNAPHLVRPLPLAIPVYRGARRGPLTIRAGMVLYDFLSFDKSLPRHRMLSRLDALNRFPGLKPDGLQAAAVYYDAQATFAERLAIENALSARAHGAVLLIYTRVDRICAEGAVVPGVEATDVLTGDRLELRGRIVVN
;
A
#
# COMPACT_ATOMS: atom_id res chain seq x y z
N MET A 1 1.70 -15.61 -28.81
CA MET A 1 0.94 -14.95 -27.72
C MET A 1 0.42 -16.00 -26.77
N SER A 2 0.76 -15.93 -25.49
CA SER A 2 0.36 -16.92 -24.49
C SER A 2 -1.16 -16.90 -24.27
N ARG A 3 -1.78 -18.11 -24.15
CA ARG A 3 -3.22 -18.27 -23.81
C ARG A 3 -3.65 -17.56 -22.50
N ALA A 4 -2.69 -17.16 -21.68
CA ALA A 4 -2.93 -16.53 -20.38
C ALA A 4 -3.42 -15.06 -20.44
N HIS A 5 -3.39 -14.43 -21.62
CA HIS A 5 -3.71 -13.02 -21.82
C HIS A 5 -5.09 -12.78 -22.46
N ARG A 6 -5.74 -13.83 -22.95
CA ARG A 6 -7.03 -13.67 -23.62
C ARG A 6 -8.16 -13.59 -22.58
N PRO A 7 -9.00 -12.55 -22.62
CA PRO A 7 -10.19 -12.51 -21.77
C PRO A 7 -11.08 -13.73 -22.03
N PRO A 8 -11.83 -14.21 -21.03
CA PRO A 8 -12.84 -15.24 -21.24
C PRO A 8 -13.80 -14.84 -22.38
N SER A 9 -14.17 -15.79 -23.23
CA SER A 9 -14.99 -15.52 -24.41
C SER A 9 -16.40 -15.01 -24.10
N ASP A 10 -16.84 -15.15 -22.87
CA ASP A 10 -18.15 -14.74 -22.35
C ASP A 10 -18.10 -13.44 -21.52
N ILE A 11 -16.93 -12.80 -21.43
CA ILE A 11 -16.70 -11.70 -20.49
C ILE A 11 -17.65 -10.51 -20.70
N GLU A 12 -17.95 -10.18 -21.95
CA GLU A 12 -18.85 -9.07 -22.30
C GLU A 12 -20.33 -9.38 -22.02
N ARG A 13 -20.66 -10.67 -21.84
CA ARG A 13 -22.02 -11.11 -21.49
C ARG A 13 -22.23 -11.19 -19.98
N ARG A 14 -21.16 -11.18 -19.21
CA ARG A 14 -21.22 -11.23 -17.73
C ARG A 14 -21.61 -9.87 -17.18
N GLN A 15 -22.36 -9.90 -16.10
CA GLN A 15 -22.59 -8.73 -15.28
C GLN A 15 -21.84 -8.92 -13.96
N PHE A 16 -20.77 -8.17 -13.79
CA PHE A 16 -19.96 -8.21 -12.58
C PHE A 16 -20.64 -7.46 -11.43
N ASP A 17 -20.40 -7.91 -10.20
CA ASP A 17 -20.79 -7.14 -9.02
C ASP A 17 -19.87 -5.92 -8.85
N LEU A 18 -18.60 -6.09 -9.19
CA LEU A 18 -17.58 -5.06 -9.03
C LEU A 18 -16.59 -5.02 -10.20
N ILE A 19 -16.41 -3.84 -10.77
CA ILE A 19 -15.33 -3.51 -11.70
C ILE A 19 -14.32 -2.66 -10.95
N VAL A 20 -13.06 -3.12 -10.89
CA VAL A 20 -11.95 -2.38 -10.28
C VAL A 20 -11.02 -1.87 -11.37
N ILE A 21 -10.77 -0.56 -11.39
CA ILE A 21 -9.85 0.08 -12.33
C ILE A 21 -8.53 0.36 -11.63
N GLY A 22 -7.46 -0.26 -12.15
CA GLY A 22 -6.11 -0.13 -11.62
C GLY A 22 -5.64 -1.34 -10.82
N GLY A 23 -4.55 -1.96 -11.27
CA GLY A 23 -3.89 -3.12 -10.66
C GLY A 23 -2.77 -2.76 -9.66
N GLY A 24 -2.79 -1.55 -9.10
CA GLY A 24 -1.92 -1.18 -7.99
C GLY A 24 -2.33 -1.88 -6.68
N ILE A 25 -1.54 -1.67 -5.61
CA ILE A 25 -1.76 -2.37 -4.33
C ILE A 25 -3.19 -2.18 -3.78
N ASN A 26 -3.80 -1.02 -3.96
CA ASN A 26 -5.17 -0.76 -3.51
C ASN A 26 -6.18 -1.55 -4.34
N GLY A 27 -6.09 -1.48 -5.68
CA GLY A 27 -7.05 -2.17 -6.55
C GLY A 27 -7.00 -3.68 -6.40
N VAL A 28 -5.79 -4.28 -6.35
CA VAL A 28 -5.69 -5.73 -6.15
C VAL A 28 -6.18 -6.17 -4.75
N ALA A 29 -6.02 -5.31 -3.72
CA ALA A 29 -6.53 -5.60 -2.39
C ALA A 29 -8.06 -5.53 -2.36
N ILE A 30 -8.66 -4.54 -3.02
CA ILE A 30 -10.12 -4.42 -3.18
C ILE A 30 -10.67 -5.63 -3.94
N ALA A 31 -10.06 -5.97 -5.08
CA ALA A 31 -10.49 -7.11 -5.88
C ALA A 31 -10.41 -8.43 -5.10
N ARG A 32 -9.33 -8.62 -4.31
CA ARG A 32 -9.16 -9.77 -3.45
C ARG A 32 -10.23 -9.85 -2.36
N ASP A 33 -10.45 -8.77 -1.61
CA ASP A 33 -11.44 -8.76 -0.52
C ASP A 33 -12.85 -9.02 -1.05
N ALA A 34 -13.22 -8.39 -2.17
CA ALA A 34 -14.50 -8.58 -2.82
C ALA A 34 -14.70 -10.03 -3.31
N ALA A 35 -13.69 -10.61 -3.98
CA ALA A 35 -13.74 -12.00 -4.44
C ALA A 35 -13.82 -13.00 -3.28
N MET A 36 -13.06 -12.77 -2.19
CA MET A 36 -13.14 -13.59 -0.97
C MET A 36 -14.52 -13.54 -0.30
N ARG A 37 -15.30 -12.49 -0.55
CA ARG A 37 -16.70 -12.36 -0.10
C ARG A 37 -17.71 -13.01 -1.06
N GLY A 38 -17.23 -13.61 -2.15
CA GLY A 38 -18.06 -14.28 -3.13
C GLY A 38 -18.69 -13.37 -4.19
N LEU A 39 -18.20 -12.12 -4.31
CA LEU A 39 -18.63 -11.22 -5.38
C LEU A 39 -17.98 -11.61 -6.71
N ASP A 40 -18.69 -11.40 -7.82
CA ASP A 40 -18.14 -11.52 -9.16
C ASP A 40 -17.37 -10.25 -9.52
N VAL A 41 -16.04 -10.36 -9.62
CA VAL A 41 -15.12 -9.22 -9.72
C VAL A 41 -14.30 -9.30 -11.00
N VAL A 42 -14.19 -8.16 -11.68
CA VAL A 42 -13.17 -7.95 -12.72
C VAL A 42 -12.28 -6.77 -12.36
N LEU A 43 -10.97 -6.96 -12.51
CA LEU A 43 -9.97 -5.89 -12.36
C LEU A 43 -9.32 -5.63 -13.70
N LEU A 44 -9.21 -4.37 -14.08
CA LEU A 44 -8.53 -3.91 -15.29
C LEU A 44 -7.33 -3.06 -14.94
N ASP A 45 -6.20 -3.28 -15.61
CA ASP A 45 -5.05 -2.37 -15.60
C ASP A 45 -4.50 -2.21 -17.01
N GLN A 46 -4.12 -0.98 -17.37
CA GLN A 46 -3.54 -0.66 -18.68
C GLN A 46 -2.14 -1.23 -18.88
N SER A 47 -1.50 -1.67 -17.80
CA SER A 47 -0.13 -2.22 -17.76
C SER A 47 -0.13 -3.51 -16.94
N ASP A 48 1.02 -3.90 -16.41
CA ASP A 48 1.13 -5.04 -15.51
C ASP A 48 0.79 -4.67 -14.05
N ILE A 49 0.46 -5.67 -13.24
CA ILE A 49 0.15 -5.50 -11.82
C ILE A 49 1.28 -4.76 -11.08
N GLY A 50 0.91 -3.71 -10.38
CA GLY A 50 1.83 -2.94 -9.55
C GLY A 50 2.79 -2.03 -10.31
N SER A 51 2.68 -1.89 -11.62
CA SER A 51 3.59 -1.12 -12.48
C SER A 51 3.59 0.40 -12.24
N GLY A 52 2.51 0.94 -11.66
CA GLY A 52 2.36 2.37 -11.35
C GLY A 52 2.99 2.76 -10.01
N THR A 53 2.29 3.58 -9.23
CA THR A 53 2.75 4.13 -7.93
C THR A 53 3.26 3.07 -6.95
N THR A 54 2.74 1.85 -7.01
CA THR A 54 3.19 0.75 -6.15
C THR A 54 4.69 0.48 -6.31
N SER A 55 5.21 0.44 -7.54
CA SER A 55 6.64 0.23 -7.83
C SER A 55 7.50 1.45 -7.50
N TRP A 56 6.94 2.66 -7.61
CA TRP A 56 7.65 3.91 -7.41
C TRP A 56 7.50 4.50 -5.99
N SER A 57 6.92 3.75 -5.08
CA SER A 57 6.76 4.16 -3.68
C SER A 57 8.08 4.06 -2.89
N THR A 58 8.13 4.67 -1.72
CA THR A 58 9.24 4.49 -0.76
C THR A 58 9.27 3.09 -0.16
N ARG A 59 8.25 2.27 -0.41
CA ARG A 59 8.08 0.92 0.14
C ARG A 59 7.98 0.87 1.66
N LEU A 60 7.81 2.03 2.30
CA LEU A 60 7.62 2.13 3.73
C LEU A 60 6.16 1.89 4.11
N ILE A 61 5.96 1.07 5.11
CA ILE A 61 4.68 0.84 5.77
C ILE A 61 4.82 1.41 7.17
N HIS A 62 4.32 2.63 7.35
CA HIS A 62 4.61 3.44 8.53
C HIS A 62 3.34 4.04 9.15
N GLY A 63 3.41 4.33 10.44
CA GLY A 63 2.31 4.98 11.16
C GLY A 63 2.21 6.48 10.95
N GLY A 64 3.10 7.07 10.12
CA GLY A 64 3.03 8.50 9.82
C GLY A 64 3.33 9.39 11.02
N LEU A 65 4.46 9.18 11.69
CA LEU A 65 4.91 9.97 12.86
C LEU A 65 4.74 11.49 12.66
N ARG A 66 4.91 11.97 11.42
CA ARG A 66 4.75 13.38 11.06
C ARG A 66 3.31 13.90 11.28
N TYR A 67 2.31 13.04 11.17
CA TYR A 67 0.91 13.42 11.36
C TYR A 67 0.56 13.71 12.83
N LEU A 68 1.40 13.25 13.78
CA LEU A 68 1.24 13.65 15.18
C LEU A 68 1.39 15.16 15.39
N GLU A 69 2.15 15.82 14.52
CA GLU A 69 2.33 17.28 14.57
C GLU A 69 1.05 18.05 14.22
N HIS A 70 0.17 17.40 13.46
CA HIS A 70 -1.12 17.94 13.05
C HIS A 70 -2.27 17.39 13.91
N ALA A 71 -1.93 16.73 15.04
CA ALA A 71 -2.89 16.09 15.96
C ALA A 71 -3.83 15.05 15.30
N GLU A 72 -3.40 14.46 14.18
CA GLU A 72 -4.16 13.43 13.46
C GLU A 72 -4.02 12.04 14.12
N ILE A 73 -4.37 11.96 15.41
CA ILE A 73 -4.16 10.79 16.26
C ILE A 73 -4.89 9.56 15.72
N LYS A 74 -6.11 9.74 15.20
CA LYS A 74 -6.91 8.63 14.64
C LYS A 74 -6.24 8.02 13.43
N LEU A 75 -5.76 8.85 12.49
CA LEU A 75 -5.05 8.40 11.30
C LEU A 75 -3.77 7.64 11.64
N VAL A 76 -2.98 8.17 12.60
CA VAL A 76 -1.76 7.50 13.07
C VAL A 76 -2.09 6.15 13.68
N ARG A 77 -3.10 6.05 14.54
CA ARG A 77 -3.51 4.79 15.18
C ARG A 77 -3.97 3.76 14.14
N GLU A 78 -4.75 4.17 13.17
CA GLU A 78 -5.21 3.31 12.08
C GLU A 78 -4.04 2.77 11.24
N SER A 79 -3.15 3.66 10.81
CA SER A 79 -1.95 3.29 10.05
C SER A 79 -1.04 2.32 10.81
N LEU A 80 -0.88 2.51 12.12
CA LEU A 80 -0.10 1.62 12.98
C LEU A 80 -0.73 0.22 13.10
N ARG A 81 -2.06 0.14 13.16
CA ARG A 81 -2.78 -1.14 13.19
C ARG A 81 -2.63 -1.88 11.85
N GLU A 82 -2.80 -1.17 10.73
CA GLU A 82 -2.63 -1.77 9.40
C GLU A 82 -1.19 -2.24 9.17
N ARG A 83 -0.18 -1.48 9.61
CA ARG A 83 1.21 -1.93 9.61
C ARG A 83 1.38 -3.25 10.36
N GLU A 84 0.81 -3.36 11.56
CA GLU A 84 0.91 -4.58 12.37
C GLU A 84 0.19 -5.76 11.71
N ARG A 85 -0.98 -5.54 11.09
CA ARG A 85 -1.69 -6.54 10.30
C ARG A 85 -0.84 -7.08 9.16
N LEU A 86 -0.18 -6.18 8.41
CA LEU A 86 0.68 -6.57 7.31
C LEU A 86 1.91 -7.36 7.77
N LEU A 87 2.53 -6.95 8.89
CA LEU A 87 3.64 -7.70 9.50
C LEU A 87 3.25 -9.13 9.87
N ARG A 88 2.00 -9.34 10.37
CA ARG A 88 1.49 -10.66 10.74
C ARG A 88 1.02 -11.47 9.55
N ASN A 89 0.32 -10.83 8.60
CA ASN A 89 -0.32 -11.54 7.48
C ASN A 89 0.66 -11.86 6.35
N ALA A 90 1.71 -11.03 6.19
CA ALA A 90 2.69 -11.18 5.12
C ALA A 90 4.15 -11.05 5.63
N PRO A 91 4.59 -11.83 6.64
CA PRO A 91 5.92 -11.68 7.25
C PRO A 91 7.06 -11.99 6.28
N HIS A 92 6.78 -12.70 5.19
CA HIS A 92 7.74 -13.01 4.13
C HIS A 92 7.95 -11.84 3.15
N LEU A 93 7.04 -10.86 3.11
CA LEU A 93 7.08 -9.69 2.23
C LEU A 93 7.28 -8.39 2.99
N VAL A 94 6.78 -8.32 4.22
CA VAL A 94 6.81 -7.12 5.06
C VAL A 94 7.71 -7.39 6.27
N ARG A 95 8.74 -6.56 6.42
CA ARG A 95 9.76 -6.74 7.46
C ARG A 95 9.88 -5.51 8.35
N PRO A 96 10.23 -5.68 9.64
CA PRO A 96 10.58 -4.56 10.51
C PRO A 96 11.74 -3.75 9.93
N LEU A 97 11.60 -2.42 9.97
CA LEU A 97 12.64 -1.49 9.55
C LEU A 97 12.96 -0.52 10.69
N PRO A 98 14.20 -0.53 11.24
CA PRO A 98 14.64 0.48 12.17
C PRO A 98 14.87 1.81 11.45
N LEU A 99 14.30 2.87 11.99
CA LEU A 99 14.46 4.24 11.50
C LEU A 99 15.12 5.09 12.59
N ALA A 100 16.01 5.99 12.19
CA ALA A 100 16.68 6.91 13.09
C ALA A 100 16.28 8.35 12.79
N ILE A 101 15.91 9.10 13.83
CA ILE A 101 15.70 10.54 13.77
C ILE A 101 16.86 11.21 14.51
N PRO A 102 17.85 11.75 13.80
CA PRO A 102 18.94 12.47 14.43
C PRO A 102 18.45 13.82 14.93
N VAL A 103 18.94 14.23 16.11
CA VAL A 103 18.62 15.51 16.74
C VAL A 103 19.88 16.35 16.79
N TYR A 104 19.88 17.44 16.03
CA TYR A 104 21.00 18.36 15.94
C TYR A 104 20.76 19.61 16.77
N ARG A 105 21.86 20.26 17.21
CA ARG A 105 21.80 21.57 17.87
C ARG A 105 21.15 22.60 16.92
N GLY A 106 20.24 23.39 17.44
CA GLY A 106 19.49 24.38 16.63
C GLY A 106 18.37 23.79 15.80
N ALA A 107 18.12 22.47 15.86
CA ALA A 107 16.94 21.89 15.21
C ALA A 107 15.66 22.43 15.85
N ARG A 108 14.59 22.54 15.04
CA ARG A 108 13.25 22.99 15.49
C ARG A 108 12.73 22.20 16.70
N ARG A 109 13.16 20.94 16.84
CA ARG A 109 12.75 20.04 17.92
C ARG A 109 13.97 19.49 18.63
N GLY A 110 14.04 19.75 19.93
CA GLY A 110 15.09 19.22 20.79
C GLY A 110 14.84 17.75 21.19
N PRO A 111 15.81 17.14 21.91
CA PRO A 111 15.75 15.74 22.31
C PRO A 111 14.51 15.39 23.14
N LEU A 112 14.07 16.27 24.01
CA LEU A 112 12.89 16.06 24.87
C LEU A 112 11.59 16.02 24.06
N THR A 113 11.43 16.93 23.09
CA THR A 113 10.25 16.95 22.21
C THR A 113 10.19 15.68 21.36
N ILE A 114 11.31 15.26 20.79
CA ILE A 114 11.38 14.02 20.02
C ILE A 114 11.04 12.82 20.90
N ARG A 115 11.61 12.76 22.12
CA ARG A 115 11.29 11.70 23.08
C ARG A 115 9.80 11.64 23.42
N ALA A 116 9.18 12.78 23.69
CA ALA A 116 7.74 12.84 23.97
C ALA A 116 6.89 12.32 22.79
N GLY A 117 7.25 12.72 21.55
CA GLY A 117 6.62 12.19 20.34
C GLY A 117 6.79 10.68 20.19
N MET A 118 7.98 10.13 20.51
CA MET A 118 8.23 8.69 20.46
C MET A 118 7.43 7.92 21.51
N VAL A 119 7.28 8.45 22.73
CA VAL A 119 6.44 7.85 23.77
C VAL A 119 4.98 7.79 23.32
N LEU A 120 4.48 8.89 22.75
CA LEU A 120 3.12 8.92 22.20
C LEU A 120 2.94 7.94 21.05
N TYR A 121 3.93 7.82 20.15
CA TYR A 121 3.89 6.86 19.05
C TYR A 121 3.87 5.42 19.53
N ASP A 122 4.65 5.08 20.57
CA ASP A 122 4.62 3.78 21.22
C ASP A 122 3.28 3.50 21.90
N PHE A 123 2.71 4.50 22.56
CA PHE A 123 1.39 4.38 23.18
C PHE A 123 0.30 4.11 22.13
N LEU A 124 0.33 4.82 21.01
CA LEU A 124 -0.61 4.60 19.91
C LEU A 124 -0.43 3.25 19.20
N SER A 125 0.70 2.59 19.42
CA SER A 125 0.99 1.24 18.90
C SER A 125 1.19 0.21 20.01
N PHE A 126 0.42 0.29 21.09
CA PHE A 126 0.57 -0.59 22.26
C PHE A 126 0.44 -2.09 21.94
N ASP A 127 -0.27 -2.44 20.88
CA ASP A 127 -0.53 -3.80 20.39
C ASP A 127 0.48 -4.28 19.33
N LYS A 128 1.59 -3.55 19.13
CA LYS A 128 2.62 -3.91 18.15
C LYS A 128 3.52 -5.05 18.62
N SER A 129 3.98 -5.85 17.65
CA SER A 129 5.05 -6.84 17.81
C SER A 129 6.46 -6.22 17.76
N LEU A 130 6.57 -5.00 17.26
CA LEU A 130 7.83 -4.28 17.07
C LEU A 130 8.39 -3.74 18.39
N PRO A 131 9.73 -3.63 18.53
CA PRO A 131 10.36 -3.05 19.71
C PRO A 131 9.90 -1.59 19.96
N ARG A 132 9.98 -1.17 21.22
CA ARG A 132 9.77 0.24 21.58
C ARG A 132 10.93 1.10 21.10
N HIS A 133 10.69 2.41 21.00
CA HIS A 133 11.73 3.38 20.67
C HIS A 133 12.88 3.38 21.69
N ARG A 134 14.05 3.81 21.24
CA ARG A 134 15.21 4.03 22.10
C ARG A 134 15.83 5.38 21.75
N MET A 135 16.15 6.16 22.78
CA MET A 135 17.00 7.35 22.62
C MET A 135 18.46 6.92 22.72
N LEU A 136 19.25 7.24 21.73
CA LEU A 136 20.68 7.01 21.69
C LEU A 136 21.42 8.29 22.07
N SER A 137 22.51 8.14 22.85
CA SER A 137 23.49 9.19 23.04
C SER A 137 24.15 9.57 21.70
N ARG A 138 24.82 10.71 21.65
CA ARG A 138 25.60 11.11 20.47
C ARG A 138 26.59 10.01 20.04
N LEU A 139 27.32 9.45 21.00
CA LEU A 139 28.33 8.42 20.72
C LEU A 139 27.70 7.13 20.17
N ASP A 140 26.65 6.65 20.82
CA ASP A 140 25.93 5.44 20.36
C ASP A 140 25.29 5.65 18.99
N ALA A 141 24.78 6.86 18.72
CA ALA A 141 24.19 7.19 17.43
C ALA A 141 25.22 7.14 16.30
N LEU A 142 26.43 7.71 16.52
CA LEU A 142 27.51 7.69 15.54
C LEU A 142 28.07 6.27 15.33
N ASN A 143 28.20 5.49 16.40
CA ASN A 143 28.63 4.10 16.29
C ASN A 143 27.64 3.23 15.50
N ARG A 144 26.36 3.45 15.72
CA ARG A 144 25.30 2.65 15.06
C ARG A 144 25.00 3.12 13.64
N PHE A 145 25.17 4.40 13.36
CA PHE A 145 24.87 5.05 12.09
C PHE A 145 26.04 5.92 11.64
N PRO A 146 27.12 5.32 11.11
CA PRO A 146 28.36 6.04 10.78
C PRO A 146 28.18 7.13 9.72
N GLY A 147 27.09 7.09 8.96
CA GLY A 147 26.74 8.12 7.95
C GLY A 147 26.14 9.40 8.55
N LEU A 148 25.89 9.47 9.85
CA LEU A 148 25.38 10.69 10.47
C LEU A 148 26.51 11.73 10.59
N LYS A 149 26.17 12.99 10.28
CA LYS A 149 27.09 14.12 10.47
C LYS A 149 27.38 14.29 11.96
N PRO A 150 28.67 14.27 12.40
CA PRO A 150 29.02 14.36 13.82
C PRO A 150 28.74 15.75 14.42
N ASP A 151 28.96 16.82 13.63
CA ASP A 151 28.88 18.19 14.11
C ASP A 151 27.46 18.57 14.49
N GLY A 152 27.29 19.04 15.73
CA GLY A 152 26.02 19.46 16.26
C GLY A 152 25.06 18.34 16.64
N LEU A 153 25.38 17.08 16.39
CA LEU A 153 24.57 15.93 16.79
C LEU A 153 24.50 15.87 18.33
N GLN A 154 23.30 15.82 18.88
CA GLN A 154 23.05 15.72 20.32
C GLN A 154 22.58 14.33 20.72
N ALA A 155 21.67 13.74 19.95
CA ALA A 155 21.07 12.44 20.21
C ALA A 155 20.45 11.88 18.92
N ALA A 156 19.99 10.63 18.95
CA ALA A 156 19.12 10.09 17.93
C ALA A 156 18.01 9.26 18.57
N ALA A 157 16.79 9.37 18.06
CA ALA A 157 15.71 8.47 18.40
C ALA A 157 15.66 7.34 17.38
N VAL A 158 15.72 6.10 17.85
CA VAL A 158 15.52 4.91 17.01
C VAL A 158 14.16 4.32 17.30
N TYR A 159 13.35 4.14 16.26
CA TYR A 159 12.05 3.51 16.33
C TYR A 159 11.87 2.54 15.18
N TYR A 160 10.78 1.78 15.20
CA TYR A 160 10.54 0.76 14.19
C TYR A 160 9.23 1.02 13.46
N ASP A 161 9.33 0.99 12.15
CA ASP A 161 8.22 0.84 11.24
C ASP A 161 8.39 -0.45 10.43
N ALA A 162 7.77 -0.56 9.26
CA ALA A 162 7.93 -1.72 8.40
C ALA A 162 8.23 -1.30 6.95
N GLN A 163 8.74 -2.25 6.19
CA GLN A 163 9.03 -2.09 4.78
C GLN A 163 8.56 -3.31 4.00
N ALA A 164 7.88 -3.07 2.88
CA ALA A 164 7.69 -4.07 1.84
C ALA A 164 8.85 -3.98 0.86
N THR A 165 9.87 -4.82 1.01
CA THR A 165 11.09 -4.78 0.18
C THR A 165 10.77 -4.84 -1.32
N PHE A 166 9.75 -5.63 -1.67
CA PHE A 166 9.22 -5.75 -3.02
C PHE A 166 7.71 -5.47 -2.98
N ALA A 167 7.33 -4.20 -3.09
CA ALA A 167 5.92 -3.79 -3.03
C ALA A 167 5.12 -4.39 -4.20
N GLU A 168 5.76 -4.54 -5.35
CA GLU A 168 5.20 -5.18 -6.53
C GLU A 168 4.81 -6.64 -6.24
N ARG A 169 5.66 -7.36 -5.51
CA ARG A 169 5.35 -8.74 -5.12
C ARG A 169 4.17 -8.82 -4.16
N LEU A 170 4.05 -7.88 -3.24
CA LEU A 170 2.87 -7.79 -2.36
C LEU A 170 1.59 -7.57 -3.18
N ALA A 171 1.65 -6.74 -4.23
CA ALA A 171 0.51 -6.54 -5.14
C ALA A 171 0.21 -7.82 -5.94
N ILE A 172 1.22 -8.49 -6.48
CA ILE A 172 1.06 -9.75 -7.23
C ILE A 172 0.45 -10.85 -6.37
N GLU A 173 0.88 -11.01 -5.12
CA GLU A 173 0.32 -12.02 -4.20
C GLU A 173 -1.18 -11.75 -3.92
N ASN A 174 -1.57 -10.47 -3.78
CA ASN A 174 -2.98 -10.11 -3.67
C ASN A 174 -3.75 -10.42 -4.96
N ALA A 175 -3.19 -10.11 -6.13
CA ALA A 175 -3.80 -10.40 -7.42
C ALA A 175 -3.97 -11.93 -7.64
N LEU A 176 -2.95 -12.72 -7.31
CA LEU A 176 -3.03 -14.19 -7.38
C LEU A 176 -4.10 -14.75 -6.44
N SER A 177 -4.19 -14.20 -5.22
CA SER A 177 -5.24 -14.57 -4.28
C SER A 177 -6.62 -14.17 -4.78
N ALA A 178 -6.79 -12.97 -5.35
CA ALA A 178 -8.06 -12.55 -5.97
C ALA A 178 -8.49 -13.54 -7.06
N ARG A 179 -7.57 -13.90 -7.95
CA ARG A 179 -7.83 -14.87 -9.02
C ARG A 179 -8.18 -16.25 -8.49
N ALA A 180 -7.51 -16.72 -7.46
CA ALA A 180 -7.81 -17.99 -6.81
C ALA A 180 -9.22 -18.04 -6.20
N HIS A 181 -9.79 -16.87 -5.85
CA HIS A 181 -11.17 -16.72 -5.36
C HIS A 181 -12.17 -16.33 -6.46
N GLY A 182 -11.78 -16.43 -7.74
CA GLY A 182 -12.68 -16.26 -8.87
C GLY A 182 -12.66 -14.89 -9.55
N ALA A 183 -11.88 -13.93 -9.08
CA ALA A 183 -11.75 -12.65 -9.77
C ALA A 183 -11.10 -12.80 -11.15
N VAL A 184 -11.62 -12.08 -12.13
CA VAL A 184 -11.03 -11.96 -13.46
C VAL A 184 -10.04 -10.78 -13.45
N LEU A 185 -8.81 -11.03 -13.90
CA LEU A 185 -7.77 -10.00 -13.98
C LEU A 185 -7.43 -9.76 -15.46
N LEU A 186 -7.69 -8.55 -15.93
CA LEU A 186 -7.39 -8.09 -17.28
C LEU A 186 -6.26 -7.05 -17.20
N ILE A 187 -5.02 -7.54 -17.30
CA ILE A 187 -3.84 -6.67 -17.46
C ILE A 187 -3.69 -6.26 -18.91
N TYR A 188 -2.95 -5.18 -19.17
CA TYR A 188 -2.83 -4.56 -20.50
C TYR A 188 -4.19 -4.22 -21.12
N THR A 189 -5.17 -3.90 -20.25
CA THR A 189 -6.51 -3.51 -20.65
C THR A 189 -6.82 -2.14 -20.06
N ARG A 190 -6.79 -1.14 -20.92
CA ARG A 190 -7.01 0.27 -20.53
C ARG A 190 -8.51 0.57 -20.52
N VAL A 191 -9.00 1.11 -19.43
CA VAL A 191 -10.36 1.69 -19.40
C VAL A 191 -10.30 3.06 -20.07
N ASP A 192 -11.04 3.19 -21.16
CA ASP A 192 -11.11 4.42 -21.94
C ASP A 192 -12.23 5.33 -21.46
N ARG A 193 -13.36 4.74 -21.01
CA ARG A 193 -14.51 5.47 -20.52
C ARG A 193 -15.28 4.72 -19.44
N ILE A 194 -15.71 5.45 -18.43
CA ILE A 194 -16.71 4.98 -17.47
C ILE A 194 -18.08 5.39 -18.03
N CYS A 195 -18.92 4.40 -18.29
CA CYS A 195 -20.26 4.64 -18.82
C CYS A 195 -21.16 5.13 -17.68
N ALA A 196 -21.71 6.34 -17.81
CA ALA A 196 -22.59 6.92 -16.81
C ALA A 196 -23.95 7.24 -17.45
N GLU A 197 -25.03 6.79 -16.82
CA GLU A 197 -26.39 7.04 -17.20
C GLU A 197 -27.13 7.72 -16.02
N GLY A 198 -27.07 9.06 -15.99
CA GLY A 198 -27.54 9.81 -14.84
C GLY A 198 -26.72 9.53 -13.59
N ALA A 199 -27.35 8.97 -12.55
CA ALA A 199 -26.69 8.60 -11.30
C ALA A 199 -26.19 7.14 -11.27
N VAL A 200 -26.36 6.39 -12.36
CA VAL A 200 -25.97 4.97 -12.44
C VAL A 200 -24.74 4.84 -13.34
N VAL A 201 -23.84 3.94 -12.96
CA VAL A 201 -22.66 3.57 -13.76
C VAL A 201 -22.80 2.10 -14.15
N PRO A 202 -23.40 1.80 -15.34
CA PRO A 202 -23.65 0.42 -15.76
C PRO A 202 -22.39 -0.36 -16.15
N GLY A 203 -21.26 0.31 -16.36
CA GLY A 203 -20.03 -0.38 -16.77
C GLY A 203 -18.94 0.53 -17.28
N VAL A 204 -18.02 -0.07 -18.03
CA VAL A 204 -16.86 0.61 -18.62
C VAL A 204 -16.62 0.14 -20.05
N GLU A 205 -16.07 1.03 -20.87
CA GLU A 205 -15.47 0.70 -22.16
C GLU A 205 -13.94 0.63 -21.97
N ALA A 206 -13.35 -0.41 -22.51
CA ALA A 206 -11.93 -0.65 -22.38
C ALA A 206 -11.30 -1.12 -23.72
N THR A 207 -9.99 -0.99 -23.84
CA THR A 207 -9.22 -1.47 -24.98
C THR A 207 -8.08 -2.36 -24.50
N ASP A 208 -7.97 -3.56 -25.06
CA ASP A 208 -6.75 -4.37 -24.95
C ASP A 208 -5.62 -3.65 -25.68
N VAL A 209 -4.62 -3.16 -24.93
CA VAL A 209 -3.53 -2.35 -25.49
C VAL A 209 -2.54 -3.14 -26.34
N LEU A 210 -2.59 -4.48 -26.28
CA LEU A 210 -1.72 -5.36 -27.08
C LEU A 210 -2.33 -5.72 -28.44
N THR A 211 -3.66 -5.86 -28.49
CA THR A 211 -4.38 -6.29 -29.72
C THR A 211 -5.13 -5.14 -30.38
N GLY A 212 -5.52 -4.12 -29.61
CA GLY A 212 -6.41 -3.03 -30.04
C GLY A 212 -7.90 -3.41 -29.96
N ASP A 213 -8.23 -4.59 -29.46
CA ASP A 213 -9.61 -5.05 -29.35
C ASP A 213 -10.37 -4.21 -28.29
N ARG A 214 -11.59 -3.84 -28.61
CA ARG A 214 -12.47 -3.10 -27.70
C ARG A 214 -13.32 -4.08 -26.90
N LEU A 215 -13.56 -3.72 -25.64
CA LEU A 215 -14.35 -4.50 -24.68
C LEU A 215 -15.37 -3.57 -24.01
N GLU A 216 -16.60 -4.03 -23.89
CA GLU A 216 -17.62 -3.41 -23.06
C GLU A 216 -17.91 -4.31 -21.87
N LEU A 217 -17.67 -3.83 -20.65
CA LEU A 217 -17.88 -4.60 -19.42
C LEU A 217 -18.98 -3.98 -18.59
N ARG A 218 -19.89 -4.80 -18.12
CA ARG A 218 -21.04 -4.39 -17.30
C ARG A 218 -20.79 -4.74 -15.85
N GLY A 219 -21.11 -3.80 -14.95
CA GLY A 219 -20.96 -4.00 -13.52
C GLY A 219 -21.94 -3.17 -12.70
N ARG A 220 -22.21 -3.63 -11.49
CA ARG A 220 -23.12 -2.94 -10.56
C ARG A 220 -22.44 -1.76 -9.87
N ILE A 221 -21.13 -1.90 -9.63
CA ILE A 221 -20.26 -0.89 -8.98
C ILE A 221 -18.96 -0.80 -9.76
N VAL A 222 -18.49 0.42 -9.97
CA VAL A 222 -17.16 0.70 -10.52
C VAL A 222 -16.35 1.45 -9.48
N VAL A 223 -15.12 0.97 -9.20
CA VAL A 223 -14.16 1.58 -8.28
C VAL A 223 -12.91 1.94 -9.07
N ASN A 224 -12.47 3.21 -8.91
CA ASN A 224 -11.25 3.75 -9.52
C ASN A 224 -10.36 4.36 -8.45
#